data_78bff98e149f2c0f7c9a522e6d12f2d2
#
_entry.id   78bff98e149f2c0f7c9a522e6d12f2d2
#
_cell.length_a   1.000
_cell.length_b   1.000
_cell.length_c   1.000
_cell.angle_alpha   90.00
_cell.angle_beta   90.00
_cell.angle_gamma   90.00
#
_symmetry.space_group_name_H-M   'P 1'
#
loop_
_entity.id
_entity.type
_entity.pdbx_description
1 polymer ?
#
loop_
_entity_poly.entity_id
_entity_poly.type
_entity_poly.pdbx_seq_one_letter_code
_entity_poly.pdbx_strand_id
1 'polypeptide(L)'
;MFRRERNLLLAVDDETDFLELIDQIGQGIGCDVITADTATSFREQLARRQPSLILLDLQMPDMDGIEALRYLARQGVTSGILLASGMDQRVLASARQLGDSLGLKMLGTLQKPAMLEEIESLLTKHLEPGARISVDELRSGIEEQELVVHYQPKVVRNAGDWQVRSAEALVRWRHPRLGLLYPGEFLPLAEQSGLIVDVTDFVLTDAIRQIGHWRQRGLDLAASVNLSPRLVQDLEFPDRLTRVFREFEVAPEQLTLEVTEAASLDDPELVMDIFTRLRVKGVGLSLDDFGTGTSSLTQLYKMPFSEVKIDGTVISEIATAKPAATIVRAIIDLAHNLSLTVCAEGIETPAVFEFLDQSACDAMQGDFIASAMPAAEIENFIQVWNGADHTLVPVMRK
;
A
#
# COMPACT_ATOMS: atom_id res chain seq x y z
N MET A 1 14.87 29.57 -21.08
CA MET A 1 15.82 28.75 -20.30
C MET A 1 15.29 28.75 -18.87
N PHE A 2 14.35 27.80 -18.55
CA PHE A 2 13.74 27.72 -17.22
C PHE A 2 14.80 27.12 -16.28
N ARG A 3 15.15 27.88 -15.22
CA ARG A 3 15.95 27.38 -14.12
C ARG A 3 15.16 26.23 -13.47
N ARG A 4 15.66 25.00 -13.52
CA ARG A 4 15.15 23.90 -12.69
C ARG A 4 15.23 24.37 -11.24
N GLU A 5 14.09 24.49 -10.56
CA GLU A 5 14.09 24.63 -9.11
C GLU A 5 14.74 23.39 -8.54
N ARG A 6 15.82 23.55 -7.79
CA ARG A 6 16.47 22.43 -7.08
C ARG A 6 15.58 22.02 -5.93
N ASN A 7 15.47 20.72 -5.70
CA ASN A 7 14.80 20.23 -4.51
C ASN A 7 15.52 20.73 -3.26
N LEU A 8 14.74 21.14 -2.25
CA LEU A 8 15.26 21.68 -1.00
C LEU A 8 15.02 20.67 0.12
N LEU A 9 16.11 20.22 0.75
CA LEU A 9 16.09 19.40 1.96
C LEU A 9 16.32 20.31 3.18
N LEU A 10 15.47 20.16 4.21
CA LEU A 10 15.72 20.70 5.54
C LEU A 10 16.16 19.54 6.44
N ALA A 11 17.40 19.53 6.87
CA ALA A 11 17.93 18.59 7.85
C ALA A 11 17.92 19.23 9.24
N VAL A 12 17.28 18.56 10.20
CA VAL A 12 17.06 19.05 11.58
C VAL A 12 17.64 18.04 12.55
N ASP A 13 18.71 18.39 13.23
CA ASP A 13 19.49 17.49 14.07
C ASP A 13 20.44 18.31 14.95
N ASP A 14 20.70 17.92 16.19
CA ASP A 14 21.66 18.60 17.06
C ASP A 14 23.10 18.11 16.85
N GLU A 15 23.30 16.99 16.13
CA GLU A 15 24.61 16.47 15.79
C GLU A 15 25.17 17.16 14.53
N THR A 16 26.07 18.12 14.71
CA THR A 16 26.67 18.90 13.61
C THR A 16 27.33 18.02 12.55
N ASP A 17 28.03 16.95 12.99
CA ASP A 17 28.71 16.02 12.09
C ASP A 17 27.70 15.28 11.17
N PHE A 18 26.53 14.95 11.70
CA PHE A 18 25.46 14.34 10.91
C PHE A 18 24.87 15.33 9.91
N LEU A 19 24.65 16.59 10.32
CA LEU A 19 24.20 17.64 9.41
C LEU A 19 25.19 17.90 8.26
N GLU A 20 26.51 17.91 8.55
CA GLU A 20 27.55 18.04 7.52
C GLU A 20 27.53 16.85 6.54
N LEU A 21 27.32 15.63 7.04
CA LEU A 21 27.18 14.44 6.21
C LEU A 21 25.95 14.55 5.27
N ILE A 22 24.81 14.97 5.81
CA ILE A 22 23.59 15.17 5.02
C ILE A 22 23.77 16.26 3.96
N ASP A 23 24.47 17.35 4.28
CA ASP A 23 24.79 18.42 3.32
C ASP A 23 25.67 17.89 2.18
N GLN A 24 26.72 17.11 2.47
CA GLN A 24 27.58 16.50 1.45
C GLN A 24 26.80 15.54 0.54
N ILE A 25 25.97 14.67 1.12
CA ILE A 25 25.13 13.75 0.34
C ILE A 25 24.15 14.53 -0.54
N GLY A 26 23.46 15.52 0.04
CA GLY A 26 22.48 16.34 -0.70
C GLY A 26 23.12 17.07 -1.88
N GLN A 27 24.31 17.63 -1.71
CA GLN A 27 25.08 18.25 -2.80
C GLN A 27 25.45 17.21 -3.88
N GLY A 28 25.86 15.99 -3.48
CA GLY A 28 26.18 14.89 -4.39
C GLY A 28 25.02 14.48 -5.28
N ILE A 29 23.80 14.45 -4.75
CA ILE A 29 22.56 14.13 -5.49
C ILE A 29 21.91 15.38 -6.16
N GLY A 30 22.55 16.54 -6.09
CA GLY A 30 22.09 17.78 -6.78
C GLY A 30 20.92 18.49 -6.10
N CYS A 31 20.77 18.33 -4.78
CA CYS A 31 19.76 18.96 -3.93
C CYS A 31 20.37 20.16 -3.18
N ASP A 32 19.58 21.21 -2.94
CA ASP A 32 19.96 22.29 -2.02
C ASP A 32 19.63 21.83 -0.58
N VAL A 33 20.57 21.92 0.35
CA VAL A 33 20.36 21.54 1.75
C VAL A 33 20.38 22.79 2.64
N ILE A 34 19.47 22.86 3.57
CA ILE A 34 19.51 23.78 4.70
C ILE A 34 19.49 22.95 5.98
N THR A 35 20.27 23.37 6.95
CA THR A 35 20.42 22.66 8.22
C THR A 35 19.84 23.48 9.37
N ALA A 36 19.37 22.80 10.40
CA ALA A 36 18.89 23.41 11.63
C ALA A 36 19.34 22.54 12.80
N ASP A 37 20.11 23.09 13.70
CA ASP A 37 20.71 22.43 14.87
C ASP A 37 19.94 22.72 16.18
N THR A 38 18.95 23.61 16.11
CA THR A 38 18.14 24.06 17.24
C THR A 38 16.68 24.25 16.84
N ALA A 39 15.76 24.21 17.81
CA ALA A 39 14.35 24.53 17.60
C ALA A 39 14.13 25.92 17.00
N THR A 40 14.98 26.88 17.35
CA THR A 40 14.91 28.25 16.83
C THR A 40 15.29 28.28 15.36
N SER A 41 16.45 27.70 14.99
CA SER A 41 16.89 27.63 13.60
C SER A 41 15.92 26.85 12.72
N PHE A 42 15.36 25.74 13.22
CA PHE A 42 14.30 24.99 12.54
C PHE A 42 13.08 25.86 12.16
N ARG A 43 12.53 26.59 13.15
CA ARG A 43 11.37 27.46 12.91
C ARG A 43 11.68 28.61 11.98
N GLU A 44 12.87 29.20 12.06
CA GLU A 44 13.31 30.28 11.16
C GLU A 44 13.50 29.80 9.72
N GLN A 45 14.12 28.63 9.51
CA GLN A 45 14.31 28.07 8.16
C GLN A 45 12.98 27.73 7.53
N LEU A 46 12.06 27.11 8.27
CA LEU A 46 10.73 26.74 7.79
C LEU A 46 9.89 27.98 7.43
N ALA A 47 10.03 29.09 8.19
CA ALA A 47 9.32 30.35 7.89
C ALA A 47 9.85 31.05 6.63
N ARG A 48 11.11 30.83 6.28
CA ARG A 48 11.76 31.48 5.11
C ARG A 48 11.61 30.71 3.81
N ARG A 49 11.53 29.39 3.86
CA ARG A 49 11.50 28.50 2.67
C ARG A 49 10.58 27.30 2.94
N GLN A 50 9.95 26.82 1.88
CA GLN A 50 9.20 25.56 1.92
C GLN A 50 10.11 24.43 1.40
N PRO A 51 10.62 23.56 2.27
CA PRO A 51 11.41 22.39 1.85
C PRO A 51 10.53 21.37 1.12
N SER A 52 11.13 20.64 0.19
CA SER A 52 10.47 19.47 -0.44
C SER A 52 10.45 18.28 0.49
N LEU A 53 11.53 18.15 1.28
CA LEU A 53 11.76 17.06 2.23
C LEU A 53 12.31 17.63 3.55
N ILE A 54 11.85 17.09 4.66
CA ILE A 54 12.36 17.36 6.01
C ILE A 54 12.92 16.05 6.57
N LEU A 55 14.20 16.04 6.90
CA LEU A 55 14.81 14.98 7.72
C LEU A 55 14.85 15.49 9.15
N LEU A 56 14.12 14.85 10.07
CA LEU A 56 13.88 15.32 11.42
C LEU A 56 14.39 14.32 12.44
N ASP A 57 15.33 14.75 13.29
CA ASP A 57 15.69 13.96 14.48
C ASP A 57 14.61 14.02 15.55
N LEU A 58 14.39 12.87 16.21
CA LEU A 58 13.45 12.77 17.34
C LEU A 58 14.06 13.23 18.67
N GLN A 59 15.39 13.28 18.79
CA GLN A 59 16.09 13.57 20.03
C GLN A 59 16.90 14.85 19.91
N MET A 60 16.29 15.98 20.15
CA MET A 60 16.99 17.27 20.23
C MET A 60 16.87 17.86 21.64
N PRO A 61 17.92 18.51 22.18
CA PRO A 61 17.93 19.02 23.55
C PRO A 61 16.85 20.07 23.87
N ASP A 62 16.47 20.88 22.88
CA ASP A 62 15.58 22.04 23.05
C ASP A 62 14.18 21.86 22.42
N MET A 63 13.94 20.74 21.70
CA MET A 63 12.64 20.38 21.10
C MET A 63 12.63 18.88 20.80
N ASP A 64 11.70 18.14 21.36
CA ASP A 64 11.54 16.75 20.97
C ASP A 64 10.86 16.62 19.59
N GLY A 65 11.13 15.52 18.88
CA GLY A 65 10.59 15.31 17.54
C GLY A 65 9.06 15.26 17.48
N ILE A 66 8.38 14.89 18.58
CA ILE A 66 6.92 14.90 18.68
C ILE A 66 6.39 16.33 18.73
N GLU A 67 7.09 17.22 19.44
CA GLU A 67 6.76 18.65 19.44
C GLU A 67 6.96 19.26 18.04
N ALA A 68 8.05 18.86 17.37
CA ALA A 68 8.33 19.27 15.99
C ALA A 68 7.23 18.81 15.03
N LEU A 69 6.78 17.54 15.08
CA LEU A 69 5.67 17.04 14.26
C LEU A 69 4.37 17.83 14.50
N ARG A 70 4.03 18.08 15.75
CA ARG A 70 2.85 18.91 16.07
C ARG A 70 2.97 20.35 15.56
N TYR A 71 4.18 20.90 15.58
CA TYR A 71 4.44 22.23 15.04
C TYR A 71 4.25 22.22 13.51
N LEU A 72 4.84 21.26 12.78
CA LEU A 72 4.68 21.13 11.33
C LEU A 72 3.21 20.99 10.93
N ALA A 73 2.43 20.17 11.64
CA ALA A 73 1.00 20.00 11.40
C ALA A 73 0.22 21.32 11.57
N ARG A 74 0.51 22.08 12.64
CA ARG A 74 -0.13 23.40 12.86
C ARG A 74 0.22 24.43 11.78
N GLN A 75 1.41 24.33 11.19
CA GLN A 75 1.83 25.21 10.10
C GLN A 75 1.28 24.77 8.73
N GLY A 76 0.57 23.64 8.65
CA GLY A 76 0.03 23.11 7.40
C GLY A 76 1.11 22.68 6.41
N VAL A 77 2.24 22.16 6.90
CA VAL A 77 3.37 21.78 6.08
C VAL A 77 3.01 20.56 5.22
N THR A 78 3.26 20.68 3.91
CA THR A 78 2.99 19.62 2.92
C THR A 78 4.25 18.86 2.47
N SER A 79 5.41 19.21 3.03
CA SER A 79 6.69 18.55 2.77
C SER A 79 6.64 17.08 3.17
N GLY A 80 7.37 16.22 2.45
CA GLY A 80 7.63 14.87 2.93
C GLY A 80 8.50 14.90 4.18
N ILE A 81 8.26 14.01 5.15
CA ILE A 81 9.00 13.94 6.41
C ILE A 81 9.62 12.56 6.55
N LEU A 82 10.94 12.53 6.78
CA LEU A 82 11.70 11.38 7.20
C LEU A 82 12.10 11.58 8.66
N LEU A 83 11.85 10.61 9.52
CA LEU A 83 12.33 10.63 10.90
C LEU A 83 13.68 9.97 10.99
N ALA A 84 14.63 10.60 11.68
CA ALA A 84 15.91 9.99 12.03
C ALA A 84 15.99 9.83 13.55
N SER A 85 16.55 8.75 14.08
CA SER A 85 16.80 8.63 15.52
C SER A 85 17.70 7.44 15.86
N GLY A 86 18.45 7.58 16.95
CA GLY A 86 19.15 6.47 17.63
C GLY A 86 18.27 5.62 18.55
N MET A 87 16.98 5.94 18.67
CA MET A 87 16.02 5.19 19.50
C MET A 87 15.62 3.85 18.85
N ASP A 88 14.98 3.00 19.63
CA ASP A 88 14.50 1.71 19.11
C ASP A 88 13.40 1.89 18.04
N GLN A 89 13.23 0.88 17.19
CA GLN A 89 12.28 0.90 16.07
C GLN A 89 10.82 1.14 16.50
N ARG A 90 10.43 0.75 17.73
CA ARG A 90 9.05 0.94 18.23
C ARG A 90 8.75 2.41 18.46
N VAL A 91 9.73 3.16 18.97
CA VAL A 91 9.58 4.61 19.18
C VAL A 91 9.48 5.32 17.82
N LEU A 92 10.33 4.96 16.86
CA LEU A 92 10.25 5.48 15.49
C LEU A 92 8.91 5.18 14.83
N ALA A 93 8.41 3.93 14.94
CA ALA A 93 7.12 3.54 14.40
C ALA A 93 5.96 4.33 15.05
N SER A 94 5.99 4.49 16.38
CA SER A 94 4.97 5.28 17.11
C SER A 94 4.99 6.76 16.71
N ALA A 95 6.19 7.35 16.54
CA ALA A 95 6.34 8.73 16.10
C ALA A 95 5.83 8.92 14.65
N ARG A 96 6.11 7.96 13.76
CA ARG A 96 5.57 7.95 12.40
C ARG A 96 4.05 7.89 12.39
N GLN A 97 3.46 6.94 13.12
CA GLN A 97 2.00 6.79 13.22
C GLN A 97 1.33 8.07 13.75
N LEU A 98 1.95 8.73 14.74
CA LEU A 98 1.48 10.03 15.20
C LEU A 98 1.55 11.09 14.10
N GLY A 99 2.64 11.16 13.33
CA GLY A 99 2.77 12.07 12.18
C GLY A 99 1.66 11.87 11.16
N ASP A 100 1.39 10.61 10.78
CA ASP A 100 0.30 10.24 9.88
C ASP A 100 -1.07 10.67 10.46
N SER A 101 -1.33 10.45 11.75
CA SER A 101 -2.58 10.87 12.41
C SER A 101 -2.76 12.39 12.50
N LEU A 102 -1.66 13.15 12.45
CA LEU A 102 -1.66 14.61 12.37
C LEU A 102 -1.83 15.16 10.94
N GLY A 103 -1.99 14.29 9.95
CA GLY A 103 -2.14 14.64 8.55
C GLY A 103 -0.82 15.05 7.85
N LEU A 104 0.34 14.69 8.43
CA LEU A 104 1.63 14.94 7.85
C LEU A 104 2.01 13.83 6.85
N LYS A 105 2.78 14.17 5.82
CA LYS A 105 3.26 13.22 4.82
C LYS A 105 4.51 12.49 5.33
N MET A 106 4.32 11.39 6.07
CA MET A 106 5.42 10.58 6.59
C MET A 106 5.96 9.63 5.52
N LEU A 107 7.24 9.78 5.13
CA LEU A 107 7.86 9.02 4.03
C LEU A 107 8.65 7.81 4.51
N GLY A 108 9.08 7.80 5.77
CA GLY A 108 9.86 6.70 6.33
C GLY A 108 10.63 7.08 7.58
N THR A 109 11.47 6.15 8.01
CA THR A 109 12.33 6.31 9.18
C THR A 109 13.75 5.88 8.84
N LEU A 110 14.74 6.55 9.44
CA LEU A 110 16.16 6.25 9.37
C LEU A 110 16.67 5.97 10.78
N GLN A 111 17.13 4.76 11.02
CA GLN A 111 17.71 4.41 12.32
C GLN A 111 19.20 4.78 12.34
N LYS A 112 19.61 5.59 13.31
CA LYS A 112 21.02 5.91 13.56
C LYS A 112 21.68 4.82 14.44
N PRO A 113 22.94 4.44 14.18
CA PRO A 113 23.80 4.88 13.06
C PRO A 113 23.37 4.23 11.74
N ALA A 114 23.31 5.02 10.67
CA ALA A 114 22.97 4.56 9.33
C ALA A 114 24.20 4.58 8.41
N MET A 115 24.25 3.65 7.45
CA MET A 115 25.30 3.62 6.44
C MET A 115 25.10 4.75 5.42
N LEU A 116 26.20 5.29 4.88
CA LEU A 116 26.17 6.36 3.86
C LEU A 116 25.25 6.01 2.68
N GLU A 117 25.37 4.78 2.17
CA GLU A 117 24.61 4.27 1.03
C GLU A 117 23.09 4.18 1.33
N GLU A 118 22.72 3.89 2.58
CA GLU A 118 21.33 3.84 3.03
C GLU A 118 20.72 5.25 3.06
N ILE A 119 21.46 6.22 3.60
CA ILE A 119 21.03 7.63 3.63
C ILE A 119 20.91 8.17 2.21
N GLU A 120 21.91 7.96 1.36
CA GLU A 120 21.93 8.42 -0.03
C GLU A 120 20.76 7.82 -0.83
N SER A 121 20.54 6.51 -0.70
CA SER A 121 19.41 5.81 -1.34
C SER A 121 18.07 6.39 -0.90
N LEU A 122 17.90 6.62 0.42
CA LEU A 122 16.67 7.16 0.98
C LEU A 122 16.40 8.60 0.52
N LEU A 123 17.43 9.46 0.55
CA LEU A 123 17.33 10.84 0.09
C LEU A 123 17.08 10.93 -1.42
N THR A 124 17.81 10.14 -2.22
CA THR A 124 17.61 10.06 -3.69
C THR A 124 16.19 9.67 -4.02
N LYS A 125 15.67 8.60 -3.38
CA LYS A 125 14.29 8.14 -3.57
C LYS A 125 13.25 9.23 -3.38
N HIS A 126 13.49 10.17 -2.45
CA HIS A 126 12.50 11.20 -2.08
C HIS A 126 12.82 12.61 -2.59
N LEU A 127 14.07 12.86 -3.02
CA LEU A 127 14.55 14.15 -3.55
C LEU A 127 14.84 14.14 -5.05
N GLU A 128 14.91 12.97 -5.69
CA GLU A 128 14.91 13.00 -7.15
C GLU A 128 13.72 13.83 -7.61
N PRO A 129 13.91 14.74 -8.58
CA PRO A 129 12.80 15.33 -9.26
C PRO A 129 12.16 14.22 -10.10
N GLY A 130 11.43 13.34 -9.44
CA GLY A 130 10.40 12.60 -10.09
C GLY A 130 9.59 13.67 -10.79
N ALA A 131 9.60 13.68 -12.13
CA ALA A 131 8.81 14.63 -12.87
C ALA A 131 7.42 14.56 -12.25
N ARG A 132 7.04 15.66 -11.54
CA ARG A 132 5.76 15.68 -10.83
C ARG A 132 4.70 15.39 -11.86
N ILE A 133 4.03 14.31 -11.69
CA ILE A 133 2.89 13.96 -12.51
C ILE A 133 1.83 15.01 -12.23
N SER A 134 1.37 15.71 -13.25
CA SER A 134 0.27 16.64 -13.12
C SER A 134 -1.08 15.93 -13.23
N VAL A 135 -2.13 16.58 -12.72
CA VAL A 135 -3.51 16.07 -12.86
C VAL A 135 -3.88 15.94 -14.34
N ASP A 136 -3.41 16.86 -15.19
CA ASP A 136 -3.69 16.84 -16.63
C ASP A 136 -2.96 15.65 -17.31
N GLU A 137 -1.70 15.37 -16.94
CA GLU A 137 -0.99 14.18 -17.44
C GLU A 137 -1.72 12.89 -17.02
N LEU A 138 -2.18 12.77 -15.76
CA LEU A 138 -2.92 11.60 -15.32
C LEU A 138 -4.25 11.46 -16.06
N ARG A 139 -4.99 12.55 -16.27
CA ARG A 139 -6.23 12.56 -17.05
C ARG A 139 -5.97 12.09 -18.49
N SER A 140 -4.97 12.65 -19.15
CA SER A 140 -4.58 12.25 -20.50
C SER A 140 -4.17 10.77 -20.53
N GLY A 141 -3.39 10.29 -19.53
CA GLY A 141 -2.97 8.89 -19.46
C GLY A 141 -4.14 7.91 -19.29
N ILE A 142 -5.22 8.31 -18.58
CA ILE A 142 -6.46 7.54 -18.50
C ILE A 142 -7.17 7.52 -19.87
N GLU A 143 -7.33 8.67 -20.50
CA GLU A 143 -8.01 8.85 -21.82
C GLU A 143 -7.25 8.13 -22.94
N GLU A 144 -5.92 8.17 -22.94
CA GLU A 144 -5.04 7.55 -23.95
C GLU A 144 -4.73 6.07 -23.67
N GLN A 145 -5.38 5.47 -22.64
CA GLN A 145 -5.25 4.06 -22.27
C GLN A 145 -3.82 3.65 -21.88
N GLU A 146 -3.11 4.52 -21.22
CA GLU A 146 -1.75 4.25 -20.72
C GLU A 146 -1.76 3.43 -19.41
N LEU A 147 -2.93 3.31 -18.74
CA LEU A 147 -3.07 2.43 -17.58
C LEU A 147 -3.06 0.97 -18.01
N VAL A 148 -2.44 0.14 -17.19
CA VAL A 148 -2.41 -1.32 -17.36
C VAL A 148 -2.60 -1.99 -16.01
N VAL A 149 -3.06 -3.24 -16.00
CA VAL A 149 -3.23 -4.02 -14.77
C VAL A 149 -2.18 -5.13 -14.73
N HIS A 150 -1.45 -5.20 -13.63
CA HIS A 150 -0.65 -6.35 -13.24
C HIS A 150 -1.41 -7.16 -12.20
N TYR A 151 -1.15 -8.44 -12.16
CA TYR A 151 -1.86 -9.38 -11.30
C TYR A 151 -0.87 -10.04 -10.35
N GLN A 152 -1.12 -9.94 -9.04
CA GLN A 152 -0.32 -10.65 -8.04
C GLN A 152 -1.05 -11.93 -7.63
N PRO A 153 -0.41 -13.11 -7.81
CA PRO A 153 -1.04 -14.36 -7.46
C PRO A 153 -1.34 -14.48 -5.96
N LYS A 154 -2.55 -14.96 -5.66
CA LYS A 154 -2.95 -15.42 -4.32
C LYS A 154 -3.02 -16.94 -4.34
N VAL A 155 -2.34 -17.60 -3.42
CA VAL A 155 -2.49 -19.03 -3.21
C VAL A 155 -3.57 -19.28 -2.16
N VAL A 156 -4.45 -20.23 -2.46
CA VAL A 156 -5.58 -20.60 -1.61
C VAL A 156 -5.44 -22.06 -1.22
N ARG A 157 -5.78 -22.40 0.02
CA ARG A 157 -5.75 -23.78 0.50
C ARG A 157 -6.89 -24.59 -0.16
N ASN A 158 -6.54 -25.63 -0.89
CA ASN A 158 -7.51 -26.50 -1.56
C ASN A 158 -7.13 -27.98 -1.32
N ALA A 159 -8.01 -28.71 -0.63
CA ALA A 159 -7.84 -30.14 -0.33
C ALA A 159 -6.48 -30.50 0.32
N GLY A 160 -5.89 -29.59 1.07
CA GLY A 160 -4.61 -29.79 1.77
C GLY A 160 -3.38 -29.33 0.99
N ASP A 161 -3.57 -28.76 -0.21
CA ASP A 161 -2.51 -28.20 -1.05
C ASP A 161 -2.74 -26.70 -1.30
N TRP A 162 -1.68 -25.96 -1.67
CA TRP A 162 -1.72 -24.54 -1.98
C TRP A 162 -1.78 -24.33 -3.51
N GLN A 163 -2.88 -23.81 -3.99
CA GLN A 163 -3.13 -23.60 -5.41
C GLN A 163 -3.38 -22.12 -5.70
N VAL A 164 -2.87 -21.63 -6.82
CA VAL A 164 -3.26 -20.31 -7.33
C VAL A 164 -4.68 -20.40 -7.87
N ARG A 165 -5.60 -19.70 -7.22
CA ARG A 165 -7.04 -19.65 -7.56
C ARG A 165 -7.55 -18.23 -7.67
N SER A 166 -6.76 -17.25 -7.27
CA SER A 166 -7.10 -15.83 -7.32
C SER A 166 -5.85 -15.00 -7.58
N ALA A 167 -6.04 -13.77 -8.03
CA ALA A 167 -4.97 -12.79 -8.16
C ALA A 167 -5.48 -11.38 -7.84
N GLU A 168 -4.68 -10.56 -7.19
CA GLU A 168 -5.00 -9.17 -6.97
C GLU A 168 -4.63 -8.33 -8.19
N ALA A 169 -5.60 -7.53 -8.67
CA ALA A 169 -5.44 -6.63 -9.80
C ALA A 169 -4.87 -5.29 -9.33
N LEU A 170 -3.65 -5.03 -9.71
CA LEU A 170 -2.85 -3.89 -9.29
C LEU A 170 -2.57 -2.97 -10.48
N VAL A 171 -3.13 -1.76 -10.46
CA VAL A 171 -2.92 -0.79 -11.53
C VAL A 171 -1.45 -0.39 -11.65
N ARG A 172 -1.02 -0.14 -12.90
CA ARG A 172 0.26 0.46 -13.26
C ARG A 172 0.00 1.51 -14.32
N TRP A 173 0.86 2.51 -14.42
CA TRP A 173 0.77 3.50 -15.47
C TRP A 173 2.01 3.46 -16.36
N ARG A 174 1.83 3.11 -17.63
CA ARG A 174 2.88 3.18 -18.66
C ARG A 174 3.05 4.62 -19.14
N HIS A 175 3.65 5.45 -18.29
CA HIS A 175 3.84 6.85 -18.59
C HIS A 175 4.86 7.04 -19.72
N PRO A 176 4.55 7.80 -20.81
CA PRO A 176 5.40 7.88 -22.00
C PRO A 176 6.80 8.43 -21.73
N ARG A 177 6.95 9.25 -20.67
CA ARG A 177 8.21 9.90 -20.31
C ARG A 177 8.91 9.24 -19.11
N LEU A 178 8.14 8.64 -18.18
CA LEU A 178 8.66 8.15 -16.90
C LEU A 178 8.75 6.63 -16.83
N GLY A 179 8.28 5.93 -17.86
CA GLY A 179 8.22 4.47 -17.87
C GLY A 179 7.06 3.91 -17.04
N LEU A 180 7.24 2.78 -16.40
CA LEU A 180 6.19 2.12 -15.63
C LEU A 180 6.14 2.71 -14.22
N LEU A 181 5.03 3.39 -13.91
CA LEU A 181 4.75 3.96 -12.60
C LEU A 181 3.90 3.02 -11.75
N TYR A 182 4.22 2.95 -10.47
CA TYR A 182 3.53 2.13 -9.48
C TYR A 182 2.43 2.94 -8.75
N PRO A 183 1.45 2.28 -8.12
CA PRO A 183 0.29 2.92 -7.48
C PRO A 183 0.66 4.07 -6.55
N GLY A 184 1.66 3.88 -5.67
CA GLY A 184 2.11 4.90 -4.73
C GLY A 184 2.61 6.22 -5.35
N GLU A 185 2.94 6.20 -6.66
CA GLU A 185 3.48 7.37 -7.38
C GLU A 185 2.37 8.26 -7.94
N PHE A 186 1.16 7.72 -8.23
CA PHE A 186 0.09 8.49 -8.89
C PHE A 186 -1.30 8.36 -8.22
N LEU A 187 -1.61 7.30 -7.46
CA LEU A 187 -2.91 7.17 -6.80
C LEU A 187 -3.21 8.29 -5.80
N PRO A 188 -2.24 8.80 -4.99
CA PRO A 188 -2.52 9.96 -4.13
C PRO A 188 -2.98 11.20 -4.91
N LEU A 189 -2.44 11.41 -6.12
CA LEU A 189 -2.87 12.47 -7.02
C LEU A 189 -4.27 12.20 -7.59
N ALA A 190 -4.56 10.93 -7.94
CA ALA A 190 -5.87 10.50 -8.41
C ALA A 190 -6.95 10.73 -7.34
N GLU A 191 -6.66 10.42 -6.08
CA GLU A 191 -7.56 10.64 -4.95
C GLU A 191 -7.88 12.13 -4.74
N GLN A 192 -6.84 12.97 -4.67
CA GLN A 192 -6.98 14.42 -4.47
C GLN A 192 -7.74 15.08 -5.61
N SER A 193 -7.52 14.65 -6.84
CA SER A 193 -8.17 15.22 -8.04
C SER A 193 -9.54 14.64 -8.37
N GLY A 194 -9.94 13.56 -7.71
CA GLY A 194 -11.17 12.81 -8.00
C GLY A 194 -11.07 11.83 -9.16
N LEU A 195 -9.93 11.75 -9.85
CA LEU A 195 -9.68 10.79 -10.94
C LEU A 195 -9.57 9.34 -10.46
N ILE A 196 -9.54 9.11 -9.14
CA ILE A 196 -9.52 7.77 -8.56
C ILE A 196 -10.73 6.92 -8.96
N VAL A 197 -11.88 7.55 -9.22
CA VAL A 197 -13.09 6.87 -9.71
C VAL A 197 -12.84 6.29 -11.10
N ASP A 198 -12.27 7.10 -12.01
CA ASP A 198 -11.97 6.67 -13.38
C ASP A 198 -10.90 5.56 -13.39
N VAL A 199 -9.87 5.68 -12.54
CA VAL A 199 -8.86 4.65 -12.35
C VAL A 199 -9.47 3.34 -11.84
N THR A 200 -10.34 3.41 -10.83
CA THR A 200 -10.97 2.22 -10.26
C THR A 200 -11.93 1.57 -11.26
N ASP A 201 -12.74 2.35 -11.99
CA ASP A 201 -13.64 1.84 -13.05
C ASP A 201 -12.85 1.17 -14.18
N PHE A 202 -11.66 1.72 -14.54
CA PHE A 202 -10.74 1.07 -15.48
C PHE A 202 -10.26 -0.29 -14.95
N VAL A 203 -9.74 -0.35 -13.71
CA VAL A 203 -9.22 -1.59 -13.13
C VAL A 203 -10.31 -2.65 -13.02
N LEU A 204 -11.52 -2.28 -12.56
CA LEU A 204 -12.67 -3.19 -12.47
C LEU A 204 -13.02 -3.77 -13.83
N THR A 205 -13.12 -2.92 -14.85
CA THR A 205 -13.47 -3.35 -16.20
C THR A 205 -12.38 -4.28 -16.78
N ASP A 206 -11.10 -3.92 -16.62
CA ASP A 206 -9.98 -4.73 -17.10
C ASP A 206 -9.91 -6.08 -16.37
N ALA A 207 -10.05 -6.10 -15.03
CA ALA A 207 -10.03 -7.32 -14.23
C ALA A 207 -11.17 -8.28 -14.62
N ILE A 208 -12.41 -7.78 -14.76
CA ILE A 208 -13.55 -8.60 -15.16
C ILE A 208 -13.34 -9.14 -16.58
N ARG A 209 -12.89 -8.32 -17.52
CA ARG A 209 -12.54 -8.77 -18.88
C ARG A 209 -11.47 -9.86 -18.84
N GLN A 210 -10.44 -9.69 -18.02
CA GLN A 210 -9.34 -10.64 -17.87
C GLN A 210 -9.80 -11.97 -17.27
N ILE A 211 -10.69 -11.98 -16.28
CA ILE A 211 -11.33 -13.19 -15.76
C ILE A 211 -12.03 -13.94 -16.90
N GLY A 212 -12.81 -13.25 -17.74
CA GLY A 212 -13.45 -13.83 -18.90
C GLY A 212 -12.45 -14.48 -19.88
N HIS A 213 -11.31 -13.83 -20.13
CA HIS A 213 -10.24 -14.39 -20.98
C HIS A 213 -9.61 -15.64 -20.35
N TRP A 214 -9.31 -15.65 -19.05
CA TRP A 214 -8.77 -16.82 -18.35
C TRP A 214 -9.74 -18.01 -18.46
N ARG A 215 -11.03 -17.77 -18.20
CA ARG A 215 -12.08 -18.82 -18.34
C ARG A 215 -12.14 -19.40 -19.75
N GLN A 216 -12.08 -18.57 -20.80
CA GLN A 216 -12.04 -19.05 -22.21
C GLN A 216 -10.84 -19.94 -22.50
N ARG A 217 -9.73 -19.76 -21.76
CA ARG A 217 -8.53 -20.58 -21.83
C ARG A 217 -8.52 -21.77 -20.88
N GLY A 218 -9.62 -22.01 -20.18
CA GLY A 218 -9.78 -23.13 -19.25
C GLY A 218 -9.16 -22.90 -17.86
N LEU A 219 -8.82 -21.66 -17.52
CA LEU A 219 -8.32 -21.28 -16.20
C LEU A 219 -9.46 -20.72 -15.35
N ASP A 220 -9.76 -21.40 -14.26
CA ASP A 220 -10.73 -20.93 -13.26
C ASP A 220 -10.00 -20.08 -12.22
N LEU A 221 -9.85 -18.79 -12.55
CA LEU A 221 -9.11 -17.82 -11.75
C LEU A 221 -10.03 -16.63 -11.42
N ALA A 222 -10.15 -16.33 -10.13
CA ALA A 222 -10.83 -15.15 -9.63
C ALA A 222 -9.87 -13.94 -9.58
N ALA A 223 -10.41 -12.74 -9.43
CA ALA A 223 -9.61 -11.56 -9.17
C ALA A 223 -10.16 -10.78 -7.97
N SER A 224 -9.27 -10.03 -7.31
CA SER A 224 -9.65 -9.00 -6.35
C SER A 224 -9.20 -7.63 -6.84
N VAL A 225 -9.96 -6.60 -6.49
CA VAL A 225 -9.75 -5.21 -6.92
C VAL A 225 -9.97 -4.28 -5.75
N ASN A 226 -9.03 -3.37 -5.55
CA ASN A 226 -9.14 -2.29 -4.56
C ASN A 226 -10.26 -1.31 -4.96
N LEU A 227 -11.22 -1.09 -4.07
CA LEU A 227 -12.37 -0.24 -4.29
C LEU A 227 -12.17 1.14 -3.66
N SER A 228 -12.26 2.19 -4.48
CA SER A 228 -12.19 3.56 -3.97
C SER A 228 -13.33 3.87 -3.00
N PRO A 229 -13.05 4.55 -1.86
CA PRO A 229 -14.07 5.03 -0.93
C PRO A 229 -15.18 5.87 -1.59
N ARG A 230 -14.88 6.54 -2.70
CA ARG A 230 -15.86 7.33 -3.44
C ARG A 230 -16.92 6.48 -4.15
N LEU A 231 -16.57 5.27 -4.59
CA LEU A 231 -17.52 4.35 -5.25
C LEU A 231 -18.46 3.68 -4.26
N VAL A 232 -18.07 3.53 -3.00
CA VAL A 232 -18.96 3.01 -1.93
C VAL A 232 -20.03 4.02 -1.49
N GLN A 233 -20.03 5.22 -2.08
CA GLN A 233 -21.06 6.24 -1.88
C GLN A 233 -21.98 6.41 -3.10
N ASP A 234 -21.78 5.62 -4.17
CA ASP A 234 -22.57 5.66 -5.40
C ASP A 234 -23.60 4.53 -5.45
N LEU A 235 -24.87 4.85 -5.23
CA LEU A 235 -26.00 3.90 -5.27
C LEU A 235 -26.13 3.16 -6.60
N GLU A 236 -25.66 3.75 -7.70
CA GLU A 236 -25.73 3.15 -9.05
C GLU A 236 -24.55 2.17 -9.30
N PHE A 237 -23.54 2.19 -8.46
CA PHE A 237 -22.33 1.38 -8.63
C PHE A 237 -22.63 -0.14 -8.75
N PRO A 238 -23.45 -0.77 -7.88
CA PRO A 238 -23.74 -2.21 -8.01
C PRO A 238 -24.44 -2.58 -9.32
N ASP A 239 -25.25 -1.70 -9.88
CA ASP A 239 -25.94 -1.94 -11.15
C ASP A 239 -25.03 -1.67 -12.36
N ARG A 240 -24.13 -0.69 -12.24
CA ARG A 240 -23.08 -0.44 -13.22
C ARG A 240 -22.13 -1.63 -13.32
N LEU A 241 -21.68 -2.17 -12.20
CA LEU A 241 -20.85 -3.37 -12.15
C LEU A 241 -21.53 -4.61 -12.73
N THR A 242 -22.83 -4.78 -12.48
CA THR A 242 -23.62 -5.88 -13.06
C THR A 242 -23.63 -5.85 -14.60
N ARG A 243 -23.62 -4.65 -15.20
CA ARG A 243 -23.55 -4.52 -16.67
C ARG A 243 -22.21 -5.01 -17.21
N VAL A 244 -21.12 -4.70 -16.53
CA VAL A 244 -19.77 -5.15 -16.90
C VAL A 244 -19.67 -6.68 -16.81
N PHE A 245 -20.18 -7.32 -15.75
CA PHE A 245 -20.21 -8.79 -15.66
C PHE A 245 -20.96 -9.45 -16.83
N ARG A 246 -22.10 -8.88 -17.23
CA ARG A 246 -22.86 -9.39 -18.36
C ARG A 246 -22.15 -9.24 -19.70
N GLU A 247 -21.46 -8.12 -19.88
CA GLU A 247 -20.69 -7.83 -21.11
C GLU A 247 -19.60 -8.86 -21.35
N PHE A 248 -18.88 -9.26 -20.29
CA PHE A 248 -17.76 -10.21 -20.39
C PHE A 248 -18.17 -11.65 -19.99
N GLU A 249 -19.45 -11.90 -19.73
CA GLU A 249 -20.01 -13.19 -19.31
C GLU A 249 -19.31 -13.79 -18.09
N VAL A 250 -18.90 -12.97 -17.12
CA VAL A 250 -18.22 -13.38 -15.89
C VAL A 250 -19.21 -13.54 -14.75
N ALA A 251 -19.04 -14.57 -13.95
CA ALA A 251 -19.83 -14.78 -12.75
C ALA A 251 -19.36 -13.79 -11.64
N PRO A 252 -20.28 -13.07 -10.97
CA PRO A 252 -19.92 -12.09 -9.95
C PRO A 252 -19.09 -12.65 -8.80
N GLU A 253 -19.23 -13.94 -8.49
CA GLU A 253 -18.49 -14.67 -7.46
C GLU A 253 -16.99 -14.78 -7.77
N GLN A 254 -16.58 -14.51 -9.01
CA GLN A 254 -15.18 -14.48 -9.44
C GLN A 254 -14.49 -13.13 -9.15
N LEU A 255 -15.22 -12.13 -8.62
CA LEU A 255 -14.66 -10.85 -8.22
C LEU A 255 -14.83 -10.63 -6.71
N THR A 256 -13.73 -10.24 -6.06
CA THR A 256 -13.73 -9.72 -4.70
C THR A 256 -13.34 -8.24 -4.73
N LEU A 257 -14.09 -7.38 -4.06
CA LEU A 257 -13.75 -5.97 -3.88
C LEU A 257 -13.08 -5.79 -2.52
N GLU A 258 -11.89 -5.20 -2.53
CA GLU A 258 -11.11 -4.93 -1.33
C GLU A 258 -11.36 -3.50 -0.88
N VAL A 259 -11.71 -3.32 0.38
CA VAL A 259 -12.10 -2.03 0.96
C VAL A 259 -11.32 -1.81 2.24
N THR A 260 -10.67 -0.68 2.35
CA THR A 260 -10.03 -0.26 3.60
C THR A 260 -11.09 0.12 4.64
N GLU A 261 -10.73 0.01 5.92
CA GLU A 261 -11.62 0.40 7.02
C GLU A 261 -12.15 1.83 6.90
N ALA A 262 -11.29 2.76 6.48
CA ALA A 262 -11.64 4.17 6.34
C ALA A 262 -12.82 4.41 5.36
N ALA A 263 -12.98 3.55 4.35
CA ALA A 263 -14.03 3.68 3.36
C ALA A 263 -15.46 3.52 3.92
N SER A 264 -15.61 2.88 5.08
CA SER A 264 -16.92 2.57 5.69
C SER A 264 -17.36 3.57 6.77
N LEU A 265 -16.62 4.67 7.01
CA LEU A 265 -16.84 5.56 8.15
C LEU A 265 -17.74 6.77 7.85
N ASP A 266 -17.78 7.28 6.60
CA ASP A 266 -18.43 8.58 6.30
C ASP A 266 -19.97 8.50 6.33
N ASP A 267 -20.58 7.43 5.75
CA ASP A 267 -22.02 7.17 5.79
C ASP A 267 -22.27 5.65 5.92
N PRO A 268 -22.30 5.11 7.14
CA PRO A 268 -22.40 3.67 7.35
C PRO A 268 -23.69 3.04 6.82
N GLU A 269 -24.81 3.79 6.75
CA GLU A 269 -26.09 3.26 6.24
C GLU A 269 -26.04 3.10 4.73
N LEU A 270 -25.51 4.09 4.02
CA LEU A 270 -25.33 4.06 2.58
C LEU A 270 -24.32 2.97 2.17
N VAL A 271 -23.19 2.88 2.86
CA VAL A 271 -22.19 1.84 2.62
C VAL A 271 -22.79 0.45 2.85
N MET A 272 -23.58 0.27 3.91
CA MET A 272 -24.26 -1.00 4.19
C MET A 272 -25.23 -1.39 3.06
N ASP A 273 -26.00 -0.44 2.51
CA ASP A 273 -26.90 -0.70 1.36
C ASP A 273 -26.10 -1.19 0.14
N ILE A 274 -25.05 -0.46 -0.24
CA ILE A 274 -24.20 -0.80 -1.38
C ILE A 274 -23.55 -2.17 -1.19
N PHE A 275 -22.93 -2.43 -0.02
CA PHE A 275 -22.29 -3.70 0.26
C PHE A 275 -23.26 -4.86 0.26
N THR A 276 -24.45 -4.68 0.85
CA THR A 276 -25.51 -5.70 0.83
C THR A 276 -25.94 -6.00 -0.59
N ARG A 277 -26.15 -4.98 -1.44
CA ARG A 277 -26.51 -5.16 -2.85
C ARG A 277 -25.44 -5.90 -3.64
N LEU A 278 -24.14 -5.58 -3.42
CA LEU A 278 -23.02 -6.28 -4.03
C LEU A 278 -23.01 -7.77 -3.62
N ARG A 279 -23.16 -8.06 -2.33
CA ARG A 279 -23.25 -9.44 -1.81
C ARG A 279 -24.43 -10.22 -2.35
N VAL A 280 -25.61 -9.61 -2.44
CA VAL A 280 -26.82 -10.21 -3.05
C VAL A 280 -26.59 -10.54 -4.54
N LYS A 281 -25.77 -9.76 -5.22
CA LYS A 281 -25.37 -10.02 -6.61
C LYS A 281 -24.25 -11.08 -6.74
N GLY A 282 -23.66 -11.56 -5.64
CA GLY A 282 -22.65 -12.60 -5.61
C GLY A 282 -21.20 -12.08 -5.49
N VAL A 283 -20.98 -10.76 -5.51
CA VAL A 283 -19.63 -10.19 -5.42
C VAL A 283 -19.02 -10.41 -4.03
N GLY A 284 -17.75 -10.84 -3.96
CA GLY A 284 -17.00 -10.94 -2.73
C GLY A 284 -16.66 -9.55 -2.16
N LEU A 285 -16.62 -9.43 -0.83
CA LEU A 285 -16.14 -8.22 -0.15
C LEU A 285 -15.05 -8.61 0.84
N SER A 286 -13.90 -7.97 0.75
CA SER A 286 -12.75 -8.15 1.63
C SER A 286 -12.46 -6.88 2.41
N LEU A 287 -12.29 -7.00 3.73
CA LEU A 287 -11.78 -5.90 4.56
C LEU A 287 -10.27 -5.90 4.51
N ASP A 288 -9.69 -4.82 4.01
CA ASP A 288 -8.26 -4.65 3.84
C ASP A 288 -7.57 -3.94 5.01
N ASP A 289 -6.24 -4.07 5.13
CA ASP A 289 -5.36 -3.44 6.14
C ASP A 289 -5.71 -3.83 7.60
N PHE A 290 -6.29 -5.03 7.83
CA PHE A 290 -6.69 -5.42 9.18
C PHE A 290 -5.48 -5.70 10.09
N GLY A 291 -5.50 -5.07 11.29
CA GLY A 291 -4.45 -5.23 12.29
C GLY A 291 -3.51 -4.03 12.46
N THR A 292 -3.60 -3.01 11.61
CA THR A 292 -2.76 -1.80 11.69
C THR A 292 -3.14 -0.83 12.81
N GLY A 293 -4.17 -1.16 13.62
CA GLY A 293 -4.50 -0.46 14.87
C GLY A 293 -5.69 0.49 14.80
N THR A 294 -6.26 0.74 13.62
CA THR A 294 -7.49 1.51 13.47
C THR A 294 -8.72 0.61 13.31
N SER A 295 -8.50 -0.69 13.10
CA SER A 295 -9.53 -1.65 12.74
C SER A 295 -10.57 -1.87 13.84
N SER A 296 -11.80 -1.53 13.52
CA SER A 296 -12.94 -1.75 14.42
C SER A 296 -13.51 -3.15 14.25
N LEU A 297 -13.37 -3.99 15.27
CA LEU A 297 -14.08 -5.29 15.37
C LEU A 297 -15.59 -5.14 15.10
N THR A 298 -16.14 -3.95 15.38
CA THR A 298 -17.54 -3.64 15.14
C THR A 298 -17.89 -3.62 13.66
N GLN A 299 -17.01 -3.14 12.80
CA GLN A 299 -17.22 -3.13 11.35
C GLN A 299 -17.15 -4.53 10.78
N LEU A 300 -16.15 -5.31 11.22
CA LEU A 300 -15.96 -6.69 10.77
C LEU A 300 -17.22 -7.56 10.98
N TYR A 301 -17.93 -7.35 12.09
CA TYR A 301 -19.15 -8.13 12.35
C TYR A 301 -20.43 -7.50 11.81
N LYS A 302 -20.47 -6.19 11.58
CA LYS A 302 -21.68 -5.50 11.08
C LYS A 302 -21.80 -5.50 9.56
N MET A 303 -20.67 -5.32 8.87
CA MET A 303 -20.64 -5.24 7.40
C MET A 303 -20.61 -6.64 6.78
N PRO A 304 -21.23 -6.85 5.61
CA PRO A 304 -21.35 -8.17 5.00
C PRO A 304 -20.09 -8.63 4.28
N PHE A 305 -18.94 -8.54 4.95
CA PHE A 305 -17.68 -9.05 4.42
C PHE A 305 -17.71 -10.58 4.23
N SER A 306 -16.89 -11.07 3.33
CA SER A 306 -16.64 -12.50 3.11
C SER A 306 -15.19 -12.88 3.44
N GLU A 307 -14.30 -11.89 3.45
CA GLU A 307 -12.87 -12.07 3.66
C GLU A 307 -12.32 -10.93 4.51
N VAL A 308 -11.24 -11.20 5.24
CA VAL A 308 -10.39 -10.20 5.88
C VAL A 308 -8.94 -10.43 5.46
N LYS A 309 -8.23 -9.34 5.12
CA LYS A 309 -6.82 -9.37 4.77
C LYS A 309 -6.00 -8.88 5.95
N ILE A 310 -5.03 -9.68 6.39
CA ILE A 310 -4.09 -9.28 7.44
C ILE A 310 -2.94 -8.55 6.78
N ASP A 311 -2.74 -7.30 7.18
CA ASP A 311 -1.73 -6.41 6.60
C ASP A 311 -0.30 -6.95 6.74
N GLY A 312 0.50 -6.72 5.70
CA GLY A 312 1.88 -7.17 5.61
C GLY A 312 2.80 -6.67 6.72
N THR A 313 2.51 -5.51 7.33
CA THR A 313 3.29 -5.00 8.46
C THR A 313 3.14 -5.89 9.69
N VAL A 314 1.94 -6.40 9.96
CA VAL A 314 1.68 -7.36 11.06
C VAL A 314 2.31 -8.72 10.75
N ILE A 315 2.22 -9.15 9.50
CA ILE A 315 2.78 -10.43 9.04
C ILE A 315 4.32 -10.43 9.10
N SER A 316 4.98 -9.34 8.73
CA SER A 316 6.44 -9.23 8.77
C SER A 316 7.03 -9.35 10.17
N GLU A 317 6.28 -8.95 11.21
CA GLU A 317 6.70 -9.04 12.60
C GLU A 317 6.67 -10.48 13.16
N ILE A 318 6.01 -11.43 12.50
CA ILE A 318 5.89 -12.83 12.97
C ILE A 318 7.27 -13.46 13.20
N ALA A 319 8.23 -13.18 12.32
CA ALA A 319 9.57 -13.74 12.39
C ALA A 319 10.41 -13.19 13.57
N THR A 320 10.09 -11.99 14.06
CA THR A 320 10.90 -11.25 15.04
C THR A 320 10.24 -11.10 16.41
N ALA A 321 8.91 -11.12 16.48
CA ALA A 321 8.14 -10.83 17.68
C ALA A 321 7.12 -11.93 18.03
N LYS A 322 7.34 -12.68 19.10
CA LYS A 322 6.36 -13.67 19.58
C LYS A 322 4.93 -13.14 19.78
N PRO A 323 4.72 -11.88 20.26
CA PRO A 323 3.37 -11.30 20.35
C PRO A 323 2.67 -11.20 19.00
N ALA A 324 3.37 -10.85 17.91
CA ALA A 324 2.78 -10.74 16.57
C ALA A 324 2.21 -12.08 16.10
N ALA A 325 2.95 -13.17 16.27
CA ALA A 325 2.47 -14.51 15.96
C ALA A 325 1.19 -14.89 16.74
N THR A 326 1.07 -14.46 17.99
CA THR A 326 -0.14 -14.68 18.80
C THR A 326 -1.32 -13.84 18.29
N ILE A 327 -1.07 -12.59 17.91
CA ILE A 327 -2.08 -11.68 17.35
C ILE A 327 -2.62 -12.24 16.04
N VAL A 328 -1.73 -12.66 15.12
CA VAL A 328 -2.14 -13.22 13.82
C VAL A 328 -3.02 -14.45 14.00
N ARG A 329 -2.66 -15.39 14.89
CA ARG A 329 -3.53 -16.55 15.20
C ARG A 329 -4.89 -16.12 15.76
N ALA A 330 -4.91 -15.14 16.67
CA ALA A 330 -6.16 -14.63 17.24
C ALA A 330 -7.04 -13.97 16.17
N ILE A 331 -6.46 -13.28 15.18
CA ILE A 331 -7.20 -12.70 14.04
C ILE A 331 -7.78 -13.82 13.17
N ILE A 332 -7.00 -14.84 12.84
CA ILE A 332 -7.48 -15.98 12.04
C ILE A 332 -8.64 -16.69 12.75
N ASP A 333 -8.49 -17.01 14.04
CA ASP A 333 -9.55 -17.65 14.84
C ASP A 333 -10.81 -16.78 14.92
N LEU A 334 -10.66 -15.46 15.09
CA LEU A 334 -11.77 -14.52 15.12
C LEU A 334 -12.52 -14.49 13.79
N ALA A 335 -11.80 -14.37 12.67
CA ALA A 335 -12.38 -14.34 11.34
C ALA A 335 -13.16 -15.61 11.04
N HIS A 336 -12.60 -16.79 11.34
CA HIS A 336 -13.27 -18.08 11.17
C HIS A 336 -14.53 -18.19 12.03
N ASN A 337 -14.50 -17.69 13.29
CA ASN A 337 -15.70 -17.66 14.15
C ASN A 337 -16.79 -16.73 13.59
N LEU A 338 -16.43 -15.74 12.77
CA LEU A 338 -17.37 -14.88 12.04
C LEU A 338 -17.72 -15.44 10.65
N SER A 339 -17.27 -16.65 10.29
CA SER A 339 -17.45 -17.28 8.98
C SER A 339 -16.85 -16.48 7.82
N LEU A 340 -15.74 -15.79 8.08
CA LEU A 340 -14.92 -15.08 7.10
C LEU A 340 -13.70 -15.92 6.71
N THR A 341 -13.27 -15.82 5.45
CA THR A 341 -11.96 -16.31 5.03
C THR A 341 -10.86 -15.30 5.38
N VAL A 342 -9.64 -15.78 5.54
CA VAL A 342 -8.49 -14.95 5.88
C VAL A 342 -7.45 -15.02 4.78
N CYS A 343 -7.04 -13.86 4.27
CA CYS A 343 -5.88 -13.69 3.40
C CYS A 343 -4.74 -13.01 4.17
N ALA A 344 -3.56 -13.61 4.19
CA ALA A 344 -2.37 -12.97 4.74
C ALA A 344 -1.54 -12.35 3.62
N GLU A 345 -1.10 -11.10 3.84
CA GLU A 345 -0.33 -10.32 2.87
C GLU A 345 1.14 -10.18 3.24
N GLY A 346 1.96 -9.71 2.29
CA GLY A 346 3.36 -9.37 2.54
C GLY A 346 4.21 -10.57 2.96
N ILE A 347 3.91 -11.76 2.44
CA ILE A 347 4.72 -12.96 2.74
C ILE A 347 6.03 -12.87 1.96
N GLU A 348 7.14 -12.72 2.69
CA GLU A 348 8.48 -12.56 2.09
C GLU A 348 9.38 -13.78 2.33
N THR A 349 9.06 -14.65 3.31
CA THR A 349 9.93 -15.74 3.71
C THR A 349 9.21 -17.08 3.83
N PRO A 350 9.92 -18.21 3.59
CA PRO A 350 9.37 -19.56 3.82
C PRO A 350 8.88 -19.78 5.24
N ALA A 351 9.56 -19.23 6.24
CA ALA A 351 9.21 -19.40 7.65
C ALA A 351 7.85 -18.77 8.00
N VAL A 352 7.54 -17.59 7.42
CA VAL A 352 6.24 -16.94 7.58
C VAL A 352 5.16 -17.74 6.86
N PHE A 353 5.43 -18.24 5.66
CA PHE A 353 4.51 -19.12 4.92
C PHE A 353 4.15 -20.37 5.73
N GLU A 354 5.16 -21.08 6.27
CA GLU A 354 4.96 -22.27 7.08
C GLU A 354 4.16 -21.97 8.36
N PHE A 355 4.43 -20.87 9.03
CA PHE A 355 3.67 -20.45 10.21
C PHE A 355 2.18 -20.23 9.89
N LEU A 356 1.88 -19.56 8.77
CA LEU A 356 0.51 -19.29 8.34
C LEU A 356 -0.21 -20.56 7.90
N ASP A 357 0.51 -21.48 7.25
CA ASP A 357 0.00 -22.81 6.91
C ASP A 357 -0.42 -23.60 8.16
N GLN A 358 0.45 -23.62 9.19
CA GLN A 358 0.15 -24.24 10.49
C GLN A 358 -0.94 -23.52 11.29
N SER A 359 -1.18 -22.25 11.00
CA SER A 359 -2.21 -21.43 11.64
C SER A 359 -3.57 -21.48 10.91
N ALA A 360 -3.73 -22.38 9.93
CA ALA A 360 -4.93 -22.56 9.14
C ALA A 360 -5.40 -21.30 8.38
N CYS A 361 -4.46 -20.46 7.93
CA CYS A 361 -4.77 -19.35 7.03
C CYS A 361 -5.36 -19.90 5.73
N ASP A 362 -6.36 -19.20 5.14
CA ASP A 362 -7.10 -19.69 3.97
C ASP A 362 -6.45 -19.29 2.66
N ALA A 363 -5.88 -18.09 2.61
CA ALA A 363 -5.21 -17.54 1.43
C ALA A 363 -3.92 -16.78 1.82
N MET A 364 -2.97 -16.73 0.92
CA MET A 364 -1.68 -16.10 1.12
C MET A 364 -1.22 -15.35 -0.13
N GLN A 365 -0.58 -14.17 0.07
CA GLN A 365 -0.03 -13.32 -0.97
C GLN A 365 1.27 -12.67 -0.51
N GLY A 366 2.23 -12.53 -1.41
CA GLY A 366 3.50 -11.84 -1.13
C GLY A 366 4.60 -12.22 -2.09
N ASP A 367 5.72 -11.52 -2.02
CA ASP A 367 6.85 -11.70 -2.95
C ASP A 367 7.54 -13.07 -2.82
N PHE A 368 7.37 -13.75 -1.69
CA PHE A 368 7.79 -15.15 -1.56
C PHE A 368 7.04 -16.06 -2.54
N ILE A 369 5.78 -15.78 -2.83
CA ILE A 369 4.97 -16.52 -3.80
C ILE A 369 5.28 -16.00 -5.19
N ALA A 370 4.92 -14.75 -5.47
CA ALA A 370 5.31 -14.01 -6.67
C ALA A 370 4.96 -12.52 -6.52
N SER A 371 5.76 -11.66 -7.15
CA SER A 371 5.41 -10.25 -7.33
C SER A 371 4.33 -10.10 -8.41
N ALA A 372 3.68 -8.93 -8.45
CA ALA A 372 2.67 -8.62 -9.46
C ALA A 372 3.27 -8.63 -10.87
N MET A 373 2.63 -9.34 -11.78
CA MET A 373 3.08 -9.56 -13.15
C MET A 373 1.99 -9.27 -14.18
N PRO A 374 2.32 -9.04 -15.46
CA PRO A 374 1.34 -8.95 -16.55
C PRO A 374 0.48 -10.21 -16.65
N ALA A 375 -0.80 -10.05 -17.05
CA ALA A 375 -1.73 -11.18 -17.18
C ALA A 375 -1.23 -12.34 -18.05
N ALA A 376 -0.41 -12.07 -19.06
CA ALA A 376 0.18 -13.11 -19.93
C ALA A 376 1.18 -14.01 -19.18
N GLU A 377 1.82 -13.51 -18.12
CA GLU A 377 2.81 -14.27 -17.35
C GLU A 377 2.15 -15.12 -16.27
N ILE A 378 0.98 -14.71 -15.78
CA ILE A 378 0.29 -15.39 -14.68
C ILE A 378 -0.14 -16.83 -15.07
N GLU A 379 -0.51 -17.04 -16.32
CA GLU A 379 -0.91 -18.37 -16.81
C GLU A 379 0.25 -19.38 -16.70
N ASN A 380 1.44 -18.96 -17.12
CA ASN A 380 2.63 -19.80 -17.00
C ASN A 380 3.00 -20.03 -15.54
N PHE A 381 2.90 -19.00 -14.70
CA PHE A 381 3.14 -19.10 -13.27
C PHE A 381 2.20 -20.13 -12.61
N ILE A 382 0.89 -20.07 -12.91
CA ILE A 382 -0.11 -21.01 -12.39
C ILE A 382 0.23 -22.45 -12.77
N GLN A 383 0.61 -22.71 -14.01
CA GLN A 383 0.98 -24.06 -14.47
C GLN A 383 2.18 -24.59 -13.69
N VAL A 384 3.19 -23.75 -13.49
CA VAL A 384 4.40 -24.13 -12.74
C VAL A 384 4.07 -24.34 -11.27
N TRP A 385 3.33 -23.41 -10.64
CA TRP A 385 2.99 -23.49 -9.22
C TRP A 385 2.07 -24.69 -8.92
N ASN A 386 0.94 -24.82 -9.61
CA ASN A 386 -0.04 -25.88 -9.34
C ASN A 386 0.47 -27.28 -9.76
N GLY A 387 1.54 -27.37 -10.57
CA GLY A 387 2.21 -28.61 -10.91
C GLY A 387 3.38 -29.00 -10.00
N ALA A 388 3.77 -28.16 -9.06
CA ALA A 388 4.89 -28.39 -8.17
C ALA A 388 4.46 -29.13 -6.90
N ASP A 389 5.38 -29.96 -6.35
CA ASP A 389 5.22 -30.52 -4.99
C ASP A 389 5.66 -29.45 -3.97
N HIS A 390 4.69 -28.80 -3.33
CA HIS A 390 4.93 -27.68 -2.40
C HIS A 390 5.57 -28.08 -1.07
N THR A 391 5.78 -29.38 -0.82
CA THR A 391 6.62 -29.84 0.30
C THR A 391 8.10 -29.43 0.11
N LEU A 392 8.47 -28.93 -1.09
CA LEU A 392 9.82 -28.53 -1.50
C LEU A 392 9.95 -27.03 -1.87
N VAL A 393 9.05 -26.16 -1.44
CA VAL A 393 8.97 -24.73 -1.79
C VAL A 393 10.26 -23.88 -1.65
N PRO A 394 11.35 -24.29 -0.99
CA PRO A 394 12.59 -23.50 -0.95
C PRO A 394 13.37 -23.40 -2.28
N VAL A 395 12.99 -24.08 -3.35
CA VAL A 395 13.91 -24.33 -4.48
C VAL A 395 13.61 -23.52 -5.76
N MET A 396 12.48 -22.81 -5.87
CA MET A 396 12.09 -22.16 -7.14
C MET A 396 12.60 -20.73 -7.34
N ARG A 397 13.65 -20.29 -6.63
CA ARG A 397 14.36 -19.03 -6.93
C ARG A 397 15.73 -19.34 -7.52
N LYS A 398 15.80 -19.42 -8.85
CA LYS A 398 17.00 -19.04 -9.64
C LYS A 398 16.58 -18.46 -10.96
#